data_1bd5ab889a09cf45f8e012110502427c
#
_entry.id   1bd5ab889a09cf45f8e012110502427c
#
_cell.length_a   1.000
_cell.length_b   1.000
_cell.length_c   1.000
_cell.angle_alpha   90.00
_cell.angle_beta   90.00
_cell.angle_gamma   90.00
#
_symmetry.space_group_name_H-M   'P 1'
#
loop_
_entity.id
_entity.type
_entity.pdbx_description
1 polymer ?
#
loop_
_entity_poly.entity_id
_entity_poly.type
_entity_poly.pdbx_seq_one_letter_code
_entity_poly.pdbx_strand_id
1 'polypeptide(L)'
;AITPGPSAMLIRSVFEKGGADTVTEMNRHVPNTPLHERLDIAYADEGTPTTMDVFTTATPGEVLPTVIWVHGGAWIAGSKEDVAPYLRIIAGKGYTTIGLNYSLGPEEKYPTAVRQLNEARAYIDANAAELNVDTTKIVIAGDSAGGQLASQLTTLITNPDYAHLLGMKPS
;
A
#
# COMPACT_ATOMS: atom_id res chain seq x y z
N ALA A 1 -15.37 21.24 23.03
CA ALA A 1 -14.42 20.15 22.79
C ALA A 1 -13.51 20.54 21.63
N ILE A 2 -12.20 20.43 21.81
CA ILE A 2 -11.23 20.66 20.73
C ILE A 2 -11.24 19.39 19.88
N THR A 3 -11.71 19.49 18.65
CA THR A 3 -11.64 18.36 17.70
C THR A 3 -10.26 18.32 17.04
N PRO A 4 -9.69 17.16 16.73
CA PRO A 4 -8.39 17.06 16.06
C PRO A 4 -8.41 17.52 14.59
N GLY A 5 -9.60 17.75 14.03
CA GLY A 5 -9.79 18.05 12.61
C GLY A 5 -8.93 19.20 12.06
N PRO A 6 -8.96 20.41 12.64
CA PRO A 6 -8.21 21.54 12.08
C PRO A 6 -6.69 21.32 12.03
N SER A 7 -6.12 20.71 13.10
CA SER A 7 -4.69 20.41 13.14
C SER A 7 -4.32 19.26 12.18
N ALA A 8 -5.16 18.25 12.05
CA ALA A 8 -4.96 17.16 11.10
C ALA A 8 -4.96 17.68 9.65
N MET A 9 -5.88 18.57 9.29
CA MET A 9 -5.95 19.16 7.96
C MET A 9 -4.72 20.02 7.62
N LEU A 10 -4.20 20.77 8.61
CA LEU A 10 -2.96 21.53 8.41
C LEU A 10 -1.77 20.60 8.14
N ILE A 11 -1.63 19.54 8.94
CA ILE A 11 -0.56 18.56 8.77
C ILE A 11 -0.71 17.84 7.43
N ARG A 12 -1.92 17.43 7.05
CA ARG A 12 -2.22 16.83 5.75
C ARG A 12 -1.72 17.69 4.60
N SER A 13 -2.04 18.98 4.59
CA SER A 13 -1.60 19.92 3.54
C SER A 13 -0.07 20.01 3.43
N VAL A 14 0.66 19.94 4.54
CA VAL A 14 2.14 19.92 4.53
C VAL A 14 2.68 18.64 3.91
N PHE A 15 2.10 17.49 4.26
CA PHE A 15 2.52 16.19 3.70
C PHE A 15 2.21 16.08 2.20
N GLU A 16 1.02 16.51 1.77
CA GLU A 16 0.62 16.49 0.35
C GLU A 16 1.57 17.31 -0.52
N LYS A 17 1.98 18.49 -0.04
CA LYS A 17 2.96 19.31 -0.75
C LYS A 17 4.32 18.63 -0.82
N GLY A 18 4.81 18.09 0.28
CA GLY A 18 6.09 17.35 0.32
C GLY A 18 6.07 16.09 -0.54
N GLY A 19 4.93 15.38 -0.58
CA GLY A 19 4.71 14.23 -1.44
C GLY A 19 4.83 14.58 -2.93
N ALA A 20 4.18 15.67 -3.38
CA ALA A 20 4.24 16.12 -4.77
C ALA A 20 5.68 16.46 -5.22
N ASP A 21 6.46 17.11 -4.36
CA ASP A 21 7.87 17.43 -4.65
C ASP A 21 8.70 16.13 -4.76
N THR A 22 8.48 15.17 -3.89
CA THR A 22 9.14 13.85 -3.92
C THR A 22 8.78 13.07 -5.18
N VAL A 23 7.50 13.02 -5.56
CA VAL A 23 7.05 12.39 -6.81
C VAL A 23 7.73 13.01 -8.03
N THR A 24 7.82 14.32 -8.07
CA THR A 24 8.47 15.05 -9.17
C THR A 24 9.95 14.66 -9.29
N GLU A 25 10.66 14.60 -8.18
CA GLU A 25 12.07 14.20 -8.18
C GLU A 25 12.24 12.72 -8.55
N MET A 26 11.48 11.83 -7.94
CA MET A 26 11.57 10.39 -8.17
C MET A 26 11.24 9.98 -9.61
N ASN A 27 10.31 10.69 -10.26
CA ASN A 27 9.97 10.44 -11.67
C ASN A 27 11.17 10.58 -12.62
N ARG A 28 12.16 11.39 -12.28
CA ARG A 28 13.40 11.55 -13.06
C ARG A 28 14.28 10.30 -13.07
N HIS A 29 14.06 9.41 -12.11
CA HIS A 29 14.83 8.18 -11.90
C HIS A 29 14.09 6.92 -12.35
N VAL A 30 12.83 7.05 -12.79
CA VAL A 30 12.06 5.92 -13.33
C VAL A 30 12.73 5.44 -14.62
N PRO A 31 13.11 4.16 -14.72
CA PRO A 31 13.78 3.63 -15.92
C PRO A 31 12.80 3.57 -17.09
N ASN A 32 13.36 3.66 -18.33
CA ASN A 32 12.59 3.45 -19.56
C ASN A 32 12.25 1.97 -19.82
N THR A 33 12.33 1.12 -18.81
CA THR A 33 11.94 -0.29 -18.93
C THR A 33 10.42 -0.38 -19.13
N PRO A 34 9.94 -1.09 -20.17
CA PRO A 34 8.51 -1.29 -20.34
C PRO A 34 7.91 -2.00 -19.12
N LEU A 35 6.89 -1.41 -18.53
CA LEU A 35 6.15 -1.96 -17.41
C LEU A 35 4.70 -2.23 -17.83
N HIS A 36 4.15 -3.32 -17.31
CA HIS A 36 2.72 -3.53 -17.29
C HIS A 36 2.18 -2.92 -16.01
N GLU A 37 1.24 -1.99 -16.16
CA GLU A 37 0.64 -1.25 -15.05
C GLU A 37 -0.86 -1.57 -14.98
N ARG A 38 -1.33 -1.88 -13.79
CA ARG A 38 -2.76 -2.01 -13.49
C ARG A 38 -3.06 -1.06 -12.34
N LEU A 39 -3.82 -0.04 -12.62
CA LEU A 39 -4.10 1.05 -11.69
C LEU A 39 -5.51 0.93 -11.14
N ASP A 40 -5.69 1.42 -9.93
CA ASP A 40 -6.99 1.57 -9.25
C ASP A 40 -7.79 0.25 -9.12
N ILE A 41 -7.09 -0.86 -8.91
CA ILE A 41 -7.75 -2.14 -8.63
C ILE A 41 -8.42 -2.07 -7.25
N ALA A 42 -9.74 -2.12 -7.21
CA ALA A 42 -10.48 -2.19 -5.94
C ALA A 42 -10.26 -3.55 -5.26
N TYR A 43 -9.83 -3.54 -4.01
CA TYR A 43 -9.61 -4.74 -3.21
C TYR A 43 -10.68 -4.93 -2.12
N ALA A 44 -11.47 -3.90 -1.85
CA ALA A 44 -12.64 -3.94 -0.95
C ALA A 44 -13.74 -3.02 -1.47
N ASP A 45 -14.99 -3.32 -1.09
CA ASP A 45 -16.19 -2.56 -1.48
C ASP A 45 -16.73 -1.78 -0.27
N GLU A 46 -15.99 -0.78 0.18
CA GLU A 46 -16.30 -0.02 1.40
C GLU A 46 -16.59 1.46 1.17
N GLY A 47 -16.75 1.90 -0.08
CA GLY A 47 -17.05 3.31 -0.40
C GLY A 47 -15.91 4.29 -0.11
N THR A 48 -14.75 3.80 0.29
CA THR A 48 -13.49 4.53 0.49
C THR A 48 -12.45 4.09 -0.53
N PRO A 49 -11.38 4.84 -0.78
CA PRO A 49 -10.38 4.49 -1.81
C PRO A 49 -9.53 3.29 -1.39
N THR A 50 -10.17 2.12 -1.23
CA THR A 50 -9.52 0.83 -0.98
C THR A 50 -9.07 0.25 -2.32
N THR A 51 -8.07 0.89 -2.92
CA THR A 51 -7.52 0.52 -4.22
C THR A 51 -6.03 0.22 -4.14
N MET A 52 -5.54 -0.53 -5.12
CA MET A 52 -4.12 -0.80 -5.29
C MET A 52 -3.68 -0.53 -6.73
N ASP A 53 -2.39 -0.20 -6.88
CA ASP A 53 -1.69 -0.16 -8.16
C ASP A 53 -0.66 -1.27 -8.22
N VAL A 54 -0.55 -1.92 -9.38
CA VAL A 54 0.40 -3.01 -9.64
C VAL A 54 1.31 -2.62 -10.80
N PHE A 55 2.61 -2.77 -10.59
CA PHE A 55 3.65 -2.53 -11.61
C PHE A 55 4.51 -3.79 -11.75
N THR A 56 4.75 -4.25 -12.97
CA THR A 56 5.54 -5.46 -13.21
C THR A 56 6.17 -5.46 -14.60
N THR A 57 7.28 -6.17 -14.75
CA THR A 57 7.86 -6.53 -16.06
C THR A 57 7.44 -7.94 -16.49
N ALA A 58 6.69 -8.66 -15.66
CA ALA A 58 6.27 -10.03 -15.93
C ALA A 58 5.43 -10.15 -17.21
N THR A 59 5.68 -11.20 -17.97
CA THR A 59 4.84 -11.59 -19.07
C THR A 59 3.57 -12.33 -18.59
N PRO A 60 2.53 -12.47 -19.43
CA PRO A 60 1.35 -13.23 -19.04
C PRO A 60 1.68 -14.66 -18.56
N GLY A 61 1.23 -15.00 -17.36
CA GLY A 61 1.47 -16.30 -16.73
C GLY A 61 2.77 -16.42 -15.94
N GLU A 62 3.65 -15.42 -16.01
CA GLU A 62 4.85 -15.32 -15.16
C GLU A 62 4.49 -14.71 -13.81
N VAL A 63 5.12 -15.20 -12.73
CA VAL A 63 5.02 -14.63 -11.40
C VAL A 63 6.42 -14.21 -10.91
N LEU A 64 6.51 -13.06 -10.26
CA LEU A 64 7.77 -12.49 -9.78
C LEU A 64 7.74 -12.31 -8.26
N PRO A 65 8.92 -12.33 -7.60
CA PRO A 65 9.03 -11.86 -6.22
C PRO A 65 8.36 -10.50 -6.07
N THR A 66 7.58 -10.32 -5.00
CA THR A 66 6.63 -9.21 -4.91
C THR A 66 6.92 -8.33 -3.69
N VAL A 67 6.86 -7.03 -3.89
CA VAL A 67 6.92 -6.03 -2.82
C VAL A 67 5.55 -5.36 -2.70
N ILE A 68 4.90 -5.51 -1.56
CA ILE A 68 3.68 -4.80 -1.19
C ILE A 68 4.10 -3.59 -0.36
N TRP A 69 3.74 -2.39 -0.83
CA TRP A 69 4.11 -1.14 -0.18
C TRP A 69 2.91 -0.43 0.44
N VAL A 70 3.06 -0.07 1.71
CA VAL A 70 2.10 0.74 2.46
C VAL A 70 2.68 2.14 2.62
N HIS A 71 2.01 3.15 2.05
CA HIS A 71 2.49 4.53 2.08
C HIS A 71 2.44 5.15 3.48
N GLY A 72 3.34 6.10 3.74
CA GLY A 72 3.34 6.94 4.93
C GLY A 72 2.34 8.10 4.87
N GLY A 73 2.51 9.08 5.74
CA GLY A 73 1.67 10.29 5.81
C GLY A 73 0.98 10.48 7.16
N ALA A 74 1.62 10.02 8.24
CA ALA A 74 1.13 10.18 9.62
C ALA A 74 -0.31 9.68 9.85
N TRP A 75 -0.75 8.66 9.12
CA TRP A 75 -2.11 8.08 9.09
C TRP A 75 -3.22 9.05 8.69
N ILE A 76 -2.89 10.26 8.26
CA ILE A 76 -3.85 11.33 7.90
C ILE A 76 -3.64 11.90 6.51
N ALA A 77 -2.58 11.51 5.83
CA ALA A 77 -2.20 11.97 4.49
C ALA A 77 -1.51 10.86 3.69
N GLY A 78 -1.12 11.17 2.45
CA GLY A 78 -0.42 10.25 1.57
C GLY A 78 -1.35 9.39 0.73
N SER A 79 -0.77 8.78 -0.29
CA SER A 79 -1.46 7.90 -1.21
C SER A 79 -0.49 6.96 -1.93
N LYS A 80 -1.03 5.93 -2.60
CA LYS A 80 -0.24 5.02 -3.45
C LYS A 80 0.45 5.75 -4.60
N GLU A 81 -0.12 6.86 -5.06
CA GLU A 81 0.42 7.71 -6.11
C GLU A 81 1.74 8.37 -5.69
N ASP A 82 1.89 8.71 -4.41
CA ASP A 82 3.10 9.35 -3.88
C ASP A 82 4.33 8.42 -3.95
N VAL A 83 4.12 7.12 -3.91
CA VAL A 83 5.16 6.09 -3.97
C VAL A 83 5.25 5.40 -5.34
N ALA A 84 4.34 5.66 -6.26
CA ALA A 84 4.29 5.01 -7.56
C ALA A 84 5.62 5.12 -8.36
N PRO A 85 6.32 6.27 -8.42
CA PRO A 85 7.61 6.34 -9.12
C PRO A 85 8.65 5.39 -8.51
N TYR A 86 8.72 5.30 -7.19
CA TYR A 86 9.63 4.38 -6.49
C TYR A 86 9.28 2.92 -6.78
N LEU A 87 7.99 2.58 -6.80
CA LEU A 87 7.53 1.23 -7.13
C LEU A 87 7.85 0.86 -8.58
N ARG A 88 7.76 1.80 -9.52
CA ARG A 88 8.19 1.59 -10.93
C ARG A 88 9.70 1.31 -11.02
N ILE A 89 10.52 1.99 -10.23
CA ILE A 89 11.96 1.74 -10.17
C ILE A 89 12.24 0.30 -9.70
N ILE A 90 11.56 -0.15 -8.65
CA ILE A 90 11.72 -1.52 -8.13
C ILE A 90 11.19 -2.54 -9.15
N ALA A 91 10.04 -2.30 -9.76
CA ALA A 91 9.47 -3.19 -10.77
C ALA A 91 10.41 -3.36 -11.97
N GLY A 92 11.07 -2.27 -12.40
CA GLY A 92 12.10 -2.32 -13.44
C GLY A 92 13.33 -3.18 -13.10
N LYS A 93 13.47 -3.62 -11.85
CA LYS A 93 14.51 -4.55 -11.38
C LYS A 93 14.08 -6.02 -11.39
N GLY A 94 12.89 -6.33 -11.92
CA GLY A 94 12.37 -7.71 -12.02
C GLY A 94 11.51 -8.14 -10.83
N TYR A 95 10.83 -7.22 -10.18
CA TYR A 95 9.84 -7.48 -9.15
C TYR A 95 8.43 -7.13 -9.64
N THR A 96 7.43 -7.76 -9.06
CA THR A 96 6.08 -7.18 -9.03
C THR A 96 5.98 -6.26 -7.82
N THR A 97 5.50 -5.04 -8.01
CA THR A 97 5.31 -4.10 -6.91
C THR A 97 3.85 -3.68 -6.82
N ILE A 98 3.34 -3.55 -5.60
CA ILE A 98 1.96 -3.20 -5.31
C ILE A 98 1.93 -2.05 -4.31
N GLY A 99 1.32 -0.94 -4.69
CA GLY A 99 1.06 0.18 -3.80
C GLY A 99 -0.38 0.15 -3.30
N LEU A 100 -0.59 0.28 -2.01
CA LEU A 100 -1.91 0.20 -1.38
C LEU A 100 -2.37 1.56 -0.90
N ASN A 101 -3.60 1.95 -1.24
CA ASN A 101 -4.36 2.96 -0.53
C ASN A 101 -5.12 2.33 0.63
N TYR A 102 -5.36 3.10 1.67
CA TYR A 102 -6.15 2.73 2.84
C TYR A 102 -6.81 3.99 3.43
N SER A 103 -7.84 3.81 4.25
CA SER A 103 -8.58 4.91 4.86
C SER A 103 -7.73 5.67 5.88
N LEU A 104 -7.81 6.99 5.80
CA LEU A 104 -7.02 7.93 6.59
C LEU A 104 -7.85 8.55 7.72
N GLY A 105 -7.18 8.98 8.78
CA GLY A 105 -7.74 9.84 9.79
C GLY A 105 -7.80 11.30 9.32
N PRO A 106 -8.59 12.16 9.95
CA PRO A 106 -9.47 11.87 11.08
C PRO A 106 -10.83 11.26 10.72
N GLU A 107 -11.08 11.03 9.42
CA GLU A 107 -12.34 10.47 8.90
C GLU A 107 -12.55 9.04 9.41
N GLU A 108 -11.49 8.25 9.35
CA GLU A 108 -11.49 6.88 9.86
C GLU A 108 -10.55 6.73 11.07
N LYS A 109 -10.75 5.68 11.84
CA LYS A 109 -10.02 5.41 13.09
C LYS A 109 -9.38 4.03 13.07
N TYR A 110 -8.37 3.88 13.92
CA TYR A 110 -7.81 2.57 14.21
C TYR A 110 -8.92 1.60 14.71
N PRO A 111 -8.98 0.35 14.24
CA PRO A 111 -7.99 -0.34 13.38
C PRO A 111 -8.42 -0.45 11.91
N THR A 112 -9.25 0.47 11.37
CA THR A 112 -9.79 0.39 9.99
C THR A 112 -8.69 0.14 8.95
N ALA A 113 -7.60 0.92 8.97
CA ALA A 113 -6.50 0.74 8.01
C ALA A 113 -5.88 -0.66 8.08
N VAL A 114 -5.65 -1.22 9.27
CA VAL A 114 -5.09 -2.57 9.44
C VAL A 114 -6.03 -3.63 8.85
N ARG A 115 -7.34 -3.50 9.09
CA ARG A 115 -8.37 -4.39 8.53
C ARG A 115 -8.35 -4.34 7.00
N GLN A 116 -8.36 -3.16 6.42
CA GLN A 116 -8.32 -2.96 4.97
C GLN A 116 -7.04 -3.53 4.35
N LEU A 117 -5.87 -3.34 4.97
CA LEU A 117 -4.62 -3.92 4.49
C LEU A 117 -4.62 -5.45 4.56
N ASN A 118 -5.28 -6.04 5.55
CA ASN A 118 -5.48 -7.49 5.61
C ASN A 118 -6.41 -7.98 4.48
N GLU A 119 -7.44 -7.24 4.16
CA GLU A 119 -8.32 -7.52 3.01
C GLU A 119 -7.56 -7.39 1.68
N ALA A 120 -6.73 -6.36 1.53
CA ALA A 120 -5.84 -6.20 0.37
C ALA A 120 -4.90 -7.41 0.22
N ARG A 121 -4.34 -7.90 1.32
CA ARG A 121 -3.46 -9.08 1.30
C ARG A 121 -4.23 -10.33 0.85
N ALA A 122 -5.43 -10.54 1.37
CA ALA A 122 -6.28 -11.65 0.96
C ALA A 122 -6.66 -11.56 -0.54
N TYR A 123 -6.97 -10.36 -1.02
CA TYR A 123 -7.24 -10.12 -2.44
C TYR A 123 -6.03 -10.47 -3.32
N ILE A 124 -4.84 -10.04 -2.92
CA ILE A 124 -3.59 -10.34 -3.64
C ILE A 124 -3.36 -11.85 -3.72
N ASP A 125 -3.57 -12.60 -2.63
CA ASP A 125 -3.42 -14.06 -2.63
C ASP A 125 -4.43 -14.74 -3.54
N ALA A 126 -5.68 -14.32 -3.50
CA ALA A 126 -6.74 -14.88 -4.32
C ALA A 126 -6.53 -14.62 -5.84
N ASN A 127 -5.85 -13.54 -6.19
CA ASN A 127 -5.62 -13.10 -7.58
C ASN A 127 -4.14 -13.13 -7.98
N ALA A 128 -3.30 -13.88 -7.25
CA ALA A 128 -1.85 -13.82 -7.37
C ALA A 128 -1.33 -14.08 -8.79
N ALA A 129 -1.87 -15.07 -9.48
CA ALA A 129 -1.48 -15.39 -10.85
C ALA A 129 -1.80 -14.26 -11.84
N GLU A 130 -2.97 -13.64 -11.71
CA GLU A 130 -3.39 -12.51 -12.52
C GLU A 130 -2.54 -11.27 -12.25
N LEU A 131 -2.18 -11.04 -10.99
CA LEU A 131 -1.35 -9.93 -10.55
C LEU A 131 0.16 -10.16 -10.75
N ASN A 132 0.57 -11.31 -11.30
CA ASN A 132 1.97 -11.70 -11.49
C ASN A 132 2.75 -11.79 -10.15
N VAL A 133 2.10 -12.24 -9.08
CA VAL A 133 2.63 -12.33 -7.72
C VAL A 133 3.12 -13.74 -7.42
N ASP A 134 4.38 -13.88 -7.01
CA ASP A 134 4.90 -15.10 -6.38
C ASP A 134 4.57 -15.08 -4.88
N THR A 135 3.52 -15.80 -4.49
CA THR A 135 3.05 -15.84 -3.09
C THR A 135 4.05 -16.45 -2.12
N THR A 136 5.08 -17.12 -2.62
CA THR A 136 6.17 -17.70 -1.79
C THR A 136 7.29 -16.70 -1.49
N LYS A 137 7.28 -15.53 -2.17
CA LYS A 137 8.33 -14.50 -2.08
C LYS A 137 7.73 -13.10 -2.01
N ILE A 138 7.04 -12.82 -0.90
CA ILE A 138 6.43 -11.52 -0.64
C ILE A 138 7.18 -10.79 0.46
N VAL A 139 7.47 -9.52 0.20
CA VAL A 139 7.94 -8.55 1.19
C VAL A 139 6.82 -7.53 1.41
N ILE A 140 6.44 -7.29 2.64
CA ILE A 140 5.55 -6.19 3.03
C ILE A 140 6.43 -5.09 3.61
N ALA A 141 6.36 -3.92 3.01
CA ALA A 141 7.20 -2.77 3.34
C ALA A 141 6.36 -1.49 3.42
N GLY A 142 6.95 -0.43 3.93
CA GLY A 142 6.31 0.87 4.00
C GLY A 142 7.23 1.90 4.62
N ASP A 143 6.88 3.17 4.47
CA ASP A 143 7.60 4.29 5.05
C ASP A 143 6.80 4.92 6.19
N SER A 144 7.46 5.39 7.23
CA SER A 144 6.85 6.14 8.35
C SER A 144 5.62 5.41 8.95
N ALA A 145 4.43 6.04 8.92
CA ALA A 145 3.17 5.44 9.33
C ALA A 145 2.86 4.13 8.56
N GLY A 146 3.22 4.08 7.27
CA GLY A 146 3.08 2.87 6.45
C GLY A 146 3.99 1.74 6.93
N GLY A 147 5.20 2.03 7.38
CA GLY A 147 6.09 1.04 8.00
C GLY A 147 5.52 0.45 9.28
N GLN A 148 4.86 1.27 10.11
CA GLN A 148 4.16 0.82 11.30
C GLN A 148 2.96 -0.08 10.93
N LEU A 149 2.15 0.30 9.94
CA LEU A 149 1.04 -0.50 9.45
C LEU A 149 1.50 -1.81 8.81
N ALA A 150 2.58 -1.81 8.04
CA ALA A 150 3.21 -3.00 7.46
C ALA A 150 3.66 -3.99 8.55
N SER A 151 4.24 -3.48 9.64
CA SER A 151 4.62 -4.29 10.80
C SER A 151 3.41 -4.90 11.51
N GLN A 152 2.34 -4.13 11.68
CA GLN A 152 1.09 -4.63 12.27
C GLN A 152 0.44 -5.70 11.39
N LEU A 153 0.36 -5.47 10.07
CA LEU A 153 -0.17 -6.44 9.12
C LEU A 153 0.64 -7.75 9.17
N THR A 154 1.96 -7.66 9.16
CA THR A 154 2.83 -8.84 9.27
C THR A 154 2.59 -9.58 10.59
N THR A 155 2.47 -8.86 11.70
CA THR A 155 2.18 -9.47 13.01
C THR A 155 0.80 -10.14 13.00
N LEU A 156 -0.21 -9.52 12.40
CA LEU A 156 -1.55 -10.09 12.28
C LEU A 156 -1.53 -11.40 11.50
N ILE A 157 -0.77 -11.47 10.39
CA ILE A 157 -0.67 -12.67 9.55
C ILE A 157 0.10 -13.80 10.24
N THR A 158 1.13 -13.47 11.01
CA THR A 158 2.08 -14.46 11.55
C THR A 158 1.82 -14.82 13.01
N ASN A 159 0.97 -14.09 13.73
CA ASN A 159 0.68 -14.31 15.15
C ASN A 159 -0.83 -14.45 15.38
N PRO A 160 -1.33 -15.69 15.56
CA PRO A 160 -2.76 -15.95 15.79
C PRO A 160 -3.32 -15.26 17.03
N ASP A 161 -2.54 -15.10 18.10
CA ASP A 161 -2.98 -14.44 19.32
C ASP A 161 -3.23 -12.95 19.09
N TYR A 162 -2.38 -12.32 18.28
CA TYR A 162 -2.57 -10.90 17.89
C TYR A 162 -3.79 -10.75 16.99
N ALA A 163 -4.00 -11.64 16.03
CA ALA A 163 -5.18 -11.63 15.17
C ALA A 163 -6.46 -11.80 16.02
N HIS A 164 -6.45 -12.71 16.98
CA HIS A 164 -7.57 -12.92 17.90
C HIS A 164 -7.83 -11.67 18.76
N LEU A 165 -6.77 -11.02 19.27
CA LEU A 165 -6.88 -9.77 20.04
C LEU A 165 -7.57 -8.65 19.25
N LEU A 166 -7.30 -8.56 17.95
CA LEU A 166 -7.93 -7.60 17.05
C LEU A 166 -9.30 -8.04 16.54
N GLY A 167 -9.73 -9.26 16.83
CA GLY A 167 -10.98 -9.84 16.29
C GLY A 167 -10.95 -10.01 14.78
N MET A 168 -9.76 -10.21 14.19
CA MET A 168 -9.54 -10.34 12.75
C MET A 168 -9.11 -11.76 12.38
N LYS A 169 -9.58 -12.22 11.21
CA LYS A 169 -9.06 -13.43 10.59
C LYS A 169 -7.86 -13.06 9.72
N PRO A 170 -6.67 -13.65 9.93
CA PRO A 170 -5.51 -13.42 9.07
C PRO A 170 -5.79 -13.78 7.61
N SER A 171 -5.22 -13.00 6.71
CA SER A 171 -5.19 -13.29 5.27
C SER A 171 -4.23 -14.41 4.93
#